data_655114d47249849169353899df444891
#
_entry.id   655114d47249849169353899df444891
#
_cell.length_a   1.000
_cell.length_b   1.000
_cell.length_c   1.000
_cell.angle_alpha   90.00
_cell.angle_beta   90.00
_cell.angle_gamma   90.00
#
_symmetry.space_group_name_H-M   'P 1'
#
loop_
_entity.id
_entity.type
_entity.pdbx_description
1 polymer ?
#
loop_
_entity_poly.entity_id
_entity_poly.type
_entity_poly.pdbx_seq_one_letter_code
_entity_poly.pdbx_strand_id
1 'polypeptide(L)'
;QFEESSYAVLTEFLRADLAQRLAGELEAVDKVDGFQPDAEELPIPCYTSGAADGWEMVGPPHLRRFLRFSKASPKEAALESPYRRLGCSLWEIAVELFASDSFRRWLKACTGLDPKNDGRPQVRRFRPGLDYTVAARGALSESHEADLDAILCFAIGGSEDEVSATATEQWASEEVGGFECYLAADEEDETVEAQEVYRGADTDGPLVNLPAVPNALCLVMRDDKTLRFLKYVGRDAPSSRADVSASYRVD
;
A
#
# COMPACT_ATOMS: atom_id res chain seq x y z
N GLN A 1 16.25 -9.60 -14.53
CA GLN A 1 14.79 -9.32 -14.66
C GLN A 1 14.46 -7.92 -14.10
N PHE A 2 14.93 -7.54 -12.88
CA PHE A 2 14.69 -6.17 -12.35
C PHE A 2 15.35 -5.09 -13.20
N GLU A 3 16.57 -5.31 -13.68
CA GLU A 3 17.31 -4.39 -14.56
C GLU A 3 16.61 -4.11 -15.90
N GLU A 4 15.77 -5.03 -16.37
CA GLU A 4 15.05 -4.89 -17.64
C GLU A 4 13.70 -4.20 -17.50
N SER A 5 13.00 -4.43 -16.37
CA SER A 5 11.62 -3.97 -16.18
C SER A 5 11.49 -2.82 -15.19
N SER A 6 12.55 -2.51 -14.43
CA SER A 6 12.55 -1.52 -13.34
C SER A 6 11.56 -1.82 -12.21
N TYR A 7 10.93 -2.99 -12.22
CA TYR A 7 10.08 -3.47 -11.13
C TYR A 7 10.16 -4.98 -10.96
N ALA A 8 9.77 -5.47 -9.80
CA ALA A 8 9.61 -6.89 -9.49
C ALA A 8 8.48 -7.11 -8.49
N VAL A 9 7.78 -8.23 -8.63
CA VAL A 9 6.76 -8.70 -7.68
C VAL A 9 7.18 -10.05 -7.15
N LEU A 10 7.38 -10.14 -5.84
CA LEU A 10 7.80 -11.34 -5.13
C LEU A 10 6.61 -11.84 -4.31
N THR A 11 5.91 -12.83 -4.81
CA THR A 11 4.75 -13.45 -4.14
C THR A 11 5.22 -14.36 -3.00
N GLU A 12 4.32 -14.67 -2.06
CA GLU A 12 4.61 -15.52 -0.91
C GLU A 12 5.86 -15.09 -0.11
N PHE A 13 6.03 -13.77 0.02
CA PHE A 13 7.26 -13.19 0.56
C PHE A 13 7.49 -13.52 2.04
N LEU A 14 6.46 -13.43 2.87
CA LEU A 14 6.52 -13.89 4.24
C LEU A 14 6.14 -15.36 4.33
N ARG A 15 6.62 -16.03 5.37
CA ARG A 15 6.21 -17.39 5.71
C ARG A 15 4.67 -17.47 5.82
N ALA A 16 4.12 -18.59 5.37
CA ALA A 16 2.67 -18.80 5.29
C ALA A 16 1.95 -18.59 6.63
N ASP A 17 2.55 -19.06 7.74
CA ASP A 17 1.99 -18.92 9.09
C ASP A 17 1.86 -17.46 9.52
N LEU A 18 2.85 -16.62 9.20
CA LEU A 18 2.83 -15.19 9.47
C LEU A 18 1.83 -14.47 8.57
N ALA A 19 1.83 -14.78 7.28
CA ALA A 19 0.89 -14.19 6.32
C ALA A 19 -0.56 -14.50 6.70
N GLN A 20 -0.87 -15.74 7.06
CA GLN A 20 -2.20 -16.17 7.49
C GLN A 20 -2.64 -15.46 8.79
N ARG A 21 -1.73 -15.30 9.76
CA ARG A 21 -2.02 -14.53 10.97
C ARG A 21 -2.39 -13.08 10.64
N LEU A 22 -1.62 -12.42 9.80
CA LEU A 22 -1.87 -11.04 9.39
C LEU A 22 -3.19 -10.88 8.61
N ALA A 23 -3.51 -11.82 7.74
CA ALA A 23 -4.80 -11.86 7.05
C ALA A 23 -5.97 -11.97 8.04
N GLY A 24 -5.87 -12.84 9.05
CA GLY A 24 -6.88 -12.95 10.11
C GLY A 24 -7.00 -11.69 11.00
N GLU A 25 -5.87 -11.01 11.27
CA GLU A 25 -5.89 -9.74 11.99
C GLU A 25 -6.55 -8.61 11.16
N LEU A 26 -6.32 -8.59 9.84
CA LEU A 26 -6.97 -7.65 8.91
C LEU A 26 -8.48 -7.90 8.82
N GLU A 27 -8.87 -9.17 8.67
CA GLU A 27 -10.28 -9.58 8.67
C GLU A 27 -11.00 -9.17 9.95
N ALA A 28 -10.35 -9.36 11.11
CA ALA A 28 -10.92 -8.97 12.40
C ALA A 28 -11.18 -7.46 12.50
N VAL A 29 -10.30 -6.64 11.92
CA VAL A 29 -10.46 -5.18 11.86
C VAL A 29 -11.57 -4.81 10.87
N ASP A 30 -11.61 -5.42 9.70
CA ASP A 30 -12.64 -5.18 8.68
C ASP A 30 -14.03 -5.54 9.21
N LYS A 31 -14.13 -6.63 9.99
CA LYS A 31 -15.37 -7.03 10.65
C LYS A 31 -15.87 -5.99 11.66
N VAL A 32 -14.97 -5.38 12.43
CA VAL A 32 -15.33 -4.30 13.36
C VAL A 32 -15.80 -3.05 12.63
N ASP A 33 -15.19 -2.73 11.49
CA ASP A 33 -15.59 -1.59 10.64
C ASP A 33 -16.85 -1.87 9.80
N GLY A 34 -17.35 -3.11 9.80
CA GLY A 34 -18.53 -3.52 9.04
C GLY A 34 -18.22 -3.80 7.55
N PHE A 35 -16.96 -3.94 7.17
CA PHE A 35 -16.57 -4.36 5.83
C PHE A 35 -16.63 -5.89 5.74
N GLN A 36 -17.77 -6.40 5.29
CA GLN A 36 -17.99 -7.82 5.06
C GLN A 36 -18.46 -8.00 3.60
N PRO A 37 -17.71 -8.72 2.77
CA PRO A 37 -18.04 -8.89 1.34
C PRO A 37 -19.45 -9.49 1.11
N ASP A 38 -19.91 -10.35 2.02
CA ASP A 38 -21.19 -11.06 1.91
C ASP A 38 -22.37 -10.33 2.58
N ALA A 39 -22.19 -9.09 3.04
CA ALA A 39 -23.27 -8.34 3.65
C ALA A 39 -24.32 -7.97 2.58
N GLU A 40 -25.60 -8.31 2.82
CA GLU A 40 -26.71 -7.93 1.93
C GLU A 40 -26.79 -6.41 1.70
N GLU A 41 -26.40 -5.63 2.71
CA GLU A 41 -26.27 -4.17 2.61
C GLU A 41 -24.92 -3.75 3.20
N LEU A 42 -24.03 -3.24 2.36
CA LEU A 42 -22.80 -2.62 2.83
C LEU A 42 -23.12 -1.33 3.58
N PRO A 43 -22.56 -1.13 4.79
CA PRO A 43 -22.82 0.08 5.56
C PRO A 43 -22.38 1.32 4.78
N ILE A 44 -23.03 2.46 5.07
CA ILE A 44 -22.59 3.75 4.53
C ILE A 44 -21.18 4.01 5.08
N PRO A 45 -20.18 4.23 4.22
CA PRO A 45 -18.82 4.44 4.68
C PRO A 45 -18.73 5.61 5.66
N CYS A 46 -18.22 5.34 6.85
CA CYS A 46 -17.92 6.38 7.83
C CYS A 46 -16.44 6.77 7.74
N TYR A 47 -16.17 8.04 7.48
CA TYR A 47 -14.80 8.54 7.30
C TYR A 47 -13.90 8.30 8.51
N THR A 48 -14.46 8.22 9.71
CA THR A 48 -13.71 7.99 10.94
C THR A 48 -13.58 6.51 11.32
N SER A 49 -14.24 5.59 10.61
CA SER A 49 -14.10 4.15 10.88
C SER A 49 -12.65 3.73 10.88
N GLY A 50 -12.24 2.96 11.86
CA GLY A 50 -10.87 2.44 11.98
C GLY A 50 -9.81 3.45 12.44
N ALA A 51 -10.16 4.74 12.64
CA ALA A 51 -9.23 5.73 13.20
C ALA A 51 -9.18 5.61 14.73
N ALA A 52 -8.63 4.51 15.23
CA ALA A 52 -8.55 4.16 16.65
C ALA A 52 -7.24 3.43 16.96
N ASP A 53 -6.86 3.39 18.22
CA ASP A 53 -5.80 2.54 18.77
C ASP A 53 -4.43 2.62 18.04
N GLY A 54 -4.05 3.82 17.64
CA GLY A 54 -2.81 4.10 16.93
C GLY A 54 -2.97 4.30 15.44
N TRP A 55 -4.15 4.07 14.88
CA TRP A 55 -4.46 4.41 13.50
C TRP A 55 -4.97 5.84 13.40
N GLU A 56 -4.37 6.61 12.52
CA GLU A 56 -4.66 8.02 12.28
C GLU A 56 -5.04 8.25 10.82
N MET A 57 -6.04 9.11 10.59
CA MET A 57 -6.41 9.51 9.23
C MET A 57 -5.34 10.41 8.61
N VAL A 58 -4.95 10.08 7.39
CA VAL A 58 -4.03 10.88 6.58
C VAL A 58 -4.80 11.60 5.48
N GLY A 59 -4.60 12.90 5.37
CA GLY A 59 -5.19 13.77 4.35
C GLY A 59 -4.18 14.77 3.81
N PRO A 60 -4.62 15.83 3.14
CA PRO A 60 -6.01 16.25 2.94
C PRO A 60 -6.77 15.42 1.88
N PRO A 61 -8.13 15.38 1.94
CA PRO A 61 -8.93 14.49 1.07
C PRO A 61 -8.80 14.75 -0.44
N HIS A 62 -8.38 15.93 -0.86
CA HIS A 62 -8.17 16.22 -2.28
C HIS A 62 -6.85 15.63 -2.83
N LEU A 63 -5.95 15.16 -1.96
CA LEU A 63 -4.68 14.53 -2.34
C LEU A 63 -4.64 13.05 -1.95
N ARG A 64 -5.19 12.72 -0.79
CA ARG A 64 -5.09 11.37 -0.24
C ARG A 64 -6.08 11.16 0.89
N ARG A 65 -6.44 9.92 1.09
CA ARG A 65 -7.18 9.46 2.25
C ARG A 65 -6.81 8.01 2.51
N PHE A 66 -6.29 7.73 3.69
CA PHE A 66 -5.97 6.39 4.19
C PHE A 66 -5.70 6.46 5.69
N LEU A 67 -5.58 5.32 6.33
CA LEU A 67 -5.15 5.21 7.71
C LEU A 67 -3.66 4.88 7.79
N ARG A 68 -2.94 5.59 8.66
CA ARG A 68 -1.54 5.30 8.99
C ARG A 68 -1.44 4.89 10.44
N PHE A 69 -0.70 3.81 10.72
CA PHE A 69 -0.42 3.40 12.08
C PHE A 69 0.80 4.13 12.64
N SER A 70 0.66 4.61 13.88
CA SER A 70 1.74 5.21 14.67
C SER A 70 1.80 4.56 16.04
N LYS A 71 2.94 3.92 16.36
CA LYS A 71 3.15 3.28 17.66
C LYS A 71 3.25 4.30 18.81
N ALA A 72 3.52 5.57 18.50
CA ALA A 72 3.70 6.64 19.47
C ALA A 72 2.39 7.10 20.14
N SER A 73 1.23 6.60 19.69
CA SER A 73 -0.04 6.88 20.39
C SER A 73 0.02 6.29 21.79
N PRO A 74 0.04 7.12 22.84
CA PRO A 74 0.27 6.65 24.18
C PRO A 74 -1.01 6.06 24.76
N LYS A 75 -0.82 5.08 25.61
CA LYS A 75 -1.64 4.67 26.73
C LYS A 75 -2.74 3.67 26.46
N GLU A 76 -2.67 2.60 27.23
CA GLU A 76 -3.78 1.79 27.78
C GLU A 76 -4.92 1.41 26.80
N ALA A 77 -4.75 1.65 25.49
CA ALA A 77 -5.56 1.01 24.49
C ALA A 77 -5.38 -0.49 24.70
N ALA A 78 -6.48 -1.15 24.97
CA ALA A 78 -6.47 -2.57 25.26
C ALA A 78 -5.59 -3.28 24.24
N LEU A 79 -4.55 -3.96 24.70
CA LEU A 79 -3.68 -4.82 23.88
C LEU A 79 -4.50 -5.84 23.06
N GLU A 80 -5.76 -5.99 23.40
CA GLU A 80 -6.75 -6.86 22.80
C GLU A 80 -7.53 -6.24 21.64
N SER A 81 -7.42 -4.91 21.41
CA SER A 81 -8.09 -4.28 20.26
C SER A 81 -7.58 -4.84 18.94
N PRO A 82 -8.46 -5.29 18.01
CA PRO A 82 -8.06 -5.74 16.68
C PRO A 82 -7.22 -4.70 15.94
N TYR A 83 -7.58 -3.42 16.02
CA TYR A 83 -6.84 -2.32 15.41
C TYR A 83 -5.40 -2.25 15.89
N ARG A 84 -5.19 -2.32 17.20
CA ARG A 84 -3.85 -2.26 17.78
C ARG A 84 -3.04 -3.49 17.44
N ARG A 85 -3.66 -4.67 17.43
CA ARG A 85 -3.00 -5.93 17.10
C ARG A 85 -2.45 -5.88 15.68
N LEU A 86 -3.30 -5.60 14.69
CA LEU A 86 -2.88 -5.46 13.30
C LEU A 86 -1.78 -4.38 13.15
N GLY A 87 -2.01 -3.20 13.74
CA GLY A 87 -1.04 -2.11 13.66
C GLY A 87 0.32 -2.46 14.23
N CYS A 88 0.36 -3.13 15.40
CA CYS A 88 1.62 -3.57 16.01
C CYS A 88 2.31 -4.66 15.19
N SER A 89 1.57 -5.66 14.67
CA SER A 89 2.15 -6.72 13.85
C SER A 89 2.78 -6.17 12.57
N LEU A 90 2.11 -5.24 11.89
CA LEU A 90 2.67 -4.57 10.70
C LEU A 90 3.83 -3.64 11.06
N TRP A 91 3.77 -2.96 12.21
CA TRP A 91 4.84 -2.11 12.67
C TRP A 91 6.12 -2.90 13.01
N GLU A 92 5.99 -4.10 13.56
CA GLU A 92 7.14 -4.99 13.77
C GLU A 92 7.83 -5.31 12.44
N ILE A 93 7.07 -5.62 11.38
CA ILE A 93 7.64 -5.82 10.04
C ILE A 93 8.34 -4.53 9.54
N ALA A 94 7.72 -3.38 9.73
CA ALA A 94 8.30 -2.11 9.34
C ALA A 94 9.67 -1.85 10.00
N VAL A 95 9.79 -2.14 11.29
CA VAL A 95 11.01 -1.88 12.08
C VAL A 95 12.04 -3.01 11.92
N GLU A 96 11.62 -4.26 12.05
CA GLU A 96 12.55 -5.40 12.08
C GLU A 96 13.02 -5.80 10.66
N LEU A 97 12.20 -5.57 9.64
CA LEU A 97 12.56 -5.89 8.26
C LEU A 97 12.95 -4.63 7.48
N PHE A 98 12.00 -3.75 7.19
CA PHE A 98 12.22 -2.62 6.26
C PHE A 98 13.29 -1.62 6.73
N ALA A 99 13.38 -1.34 8.02
CA ALA A 99 14.40 -0.45 8.58
C ALA A 99 15.76 -1.13 8.78
N SER A 100 15.90 -2.44 8.52
CA SER A 100 17.11 -3.19 8.81
C SER A 100 18.19 -3.05 7.74
N ASP A 101 19.45 -3.09 8.18
CA ASP A 101 20.61 -3.15 7.27
C ASP A 101 20.61 -4.44 6.43
N SER A 102 20.06 -5.53 6.98
CA SER A 102 19.98 -6.80 6.29
C SER A 102 19.04 -6.74 5.09
N PHE A 103 17.90 -6.07 5.25
CA PHE A 103 16.97 -5.88 4.15
C PHE A 103 17.55 -4.98 3.07
N ARG A 104 18.24 -3.90 3.43
CA ARG A 104 18.92 -3.04 2.46
C ARG A 104 19.99 -3.78 1.66
N ARG A 105 20.83 -4.61 2.33
CA ARG A 105 21.80 -5.47 1.63
C ARG A 105 21.12 -6.48 0.70
N TRP A 106 19.98 -7.02 1.12
CA TRP A 106 19.19 -7.91 0.30
C TRP A 106 18.60 -7.19 -0.91
N LEU A 107 18.02 -5.99 -0.73
CA LEU A 107 17.55 -5.15 -1.83
C LEU A 107 18.66 -4.88 -2.84
N LYS A 108 19.85 -4.49 -2.38
CA LYS A 108 21.02 -4.29 -3.24
C LYS A 108 21.39 -5.56 -4.03
N ALA A 109 21.36 -6.71 -3.41
CA ALA A 109 21.65 -7.97 -4.07
C ALA A 109 20.61 -8.36 -5.13
N CYS A 110 19.32 -8.03 -4.89
CA CYS A 110 18.22 -8.35 -5.80
C CYS A 110 18.09 -7.36 -6.97
N THR A 111 18.36 -6.08 -6.74
CA THR A 111 18.09 -5.00 -7.70
C THR A 111 19.35 -4.46 -8.37
N GLY A 112 20.53 -4.67 -7.78
CA GLY A 112 21.78 -4.01 -8.19
C GLY A 112 21.92 -2.55 -7.72
N LEU A 113 20.84 -1.93 -7.20
CA LEU A 113 20.83 -0.57 -6.69
C LEU A 113 21.42 -0.49 -5.29
N ASP A 114 21.87 0.69 -4.85
CA ASP A 114 22.45 0.91 -3.51
C ASP A 114 21.52 1.71 -2.60
N PRO A 115 20.56 1.08 -1.90
CA PRO A 115 19.58 1.78 -1.09
C PRO A 115 20.23 2.49 0.10
N LYS A 116 19.95 3.79 0.26
CA LYS A 116 20.46 4.59 1.38
C LYS A 116 19.70 4.26 2.68
N ASN A 117 20.32 4.62 3.83
CA ASN A 117 19.70 4.41 5.14
C ASN A 117 18.75 5.55 5.54
N ASP A 118 17.85 5.92 4.67
CA ASP A 118 16.89 7.01 4.86
C ASP A 118 15.44 6.59 4.65
N GLY A 119 15.23 5.35 4.22
CA GLY A 119 13.91 4.77 4.08
C GLY A 119 13.14 4.82 5.40
N ARG A 120 11.99 5.51 5.40
CA ARG A 120 11.10 5.59 6.56
C ARG A 120 9.87 4.73 6.27
N PRO A 121 9.84 3.48 6.75
CA PRO A 121 8.71 2.62 6.51
C PRO A 121 7.44 3.20 7.15
N GLN A 122 6.34 3.08 6.42
CA GLN A 122 5.01 3.45 6.86
C GLN A 122 4.12 2.22 6.85
N VAL A 123 3.27 2.10 7.87
CA VAL A 123 2.19 1.13 7.93
C VAL A 123 0.91 1.84 7.52
N ARG A 124 0.28 1.37 6.42
CA ARG A 124 -0.90 2.00 5.83
C ARG A 124 -2.05 1.00 5.75
N ARG A 125 -3.29 1.49 5.85
CA ARG A 125 -4.52 0.74 5.58
C ARG A 125 -5.45 1.58 4.72
N PHE A 126 -5.95 0.98 3.65
CA PHE A 126 -6.88 1.56 2.71
C PHE A 126 -8.20 0.80 2.79
N ARG A 127 -9.26 1.50 3.19
CA ARG A 127 -10.58 0.92 3.46
C ARG A 127 -11.45 0.93 2.21
N PRO A 128 -12.26 -0.12 1.98
CA PRO A 128 -13.21 -0.17 0.88
C PRO A 128 -14.18 1.03 0.89
N GLY A 129 -14.43 1.59 -0.27
CA GLY A 129 -15.37 2.71 -0.43
C GLY A 129 -14.87 4.05 0.09
N LEU A 130 -13.63 4.13 0.62
CA LEU A 130 -13.13 5.33 1.27
C LEU A 130 -11.78 5.81 0.72
N ASP A 131 -10.80 4.95 0.59
CA ASP A 131 -9.41 5.35 0.63
C ASP A 131 -8.69 5.28 -0.71
N TYR A 132 -7.74 6.21 -0.91
CA TYR A 132 -6.94 6.38 -2.12
C TYR A 132 -5.77 7.33 -1.88
N THR A 133 -4.87 7.41 -2.85
CA THR A 133 -3.98 8.56 -3.03
C THR A 133 -4.07 9.02 -4.48
N VAL A 134 -3.77 10.29 -4.76
CA VAL A 134 -3.71 10.80 -6.14
C VAL A 134 -2.26 11.04 -6.56
N ALA A 135 -2.01 10.96 -7.85
CA ALA A 135 -0.76 11.40 -8.41
C ALA A 135 -0.65 12.93 -8.23
N ALA A 136 0.37 13.39 -7.53
CA ALA A 136 0.57 14.80 -7.26
C ALA A 136 2.05 15.15 -7.44
N ARG A 137 2.35 16.19 -8.24
CA ARG A 137 3.73 16.66 -8.47
C ARG A 137 4.45 17.08 -7.20
N GLY A 138 3.75 17.60 -6.20
CA GLY A 138 4.33 17.91 -4.89
C GLY A 138 4.82 16.72 -4.10
N ALA A 139 4.62 15.50 -4.60
CA ALA A 139 5.20 14.26 -4.08
C ALA A 139 6.49 13.83 -4.82
N LEU A 140 6.85 14.54 -5.90
CA LEU A 140 8.12 14.34 -6.59
C LEU A 140 9.25 14.81 -5.66
N SER A 141 10.34 14.06 -5.68
CA SER A 141 11.57 14.46 -4.95
C SER A 141 12.15 15.72 -5.62
N GLU A 142 12.52 16.70 -4.82
CA GLU A 142 13.29 17.85 -5.32
C GLU A 142 14.76 17.47 -5.65
N SER A 143 15.17 16.26 -5.30
CA SER A 143 16.48 15.71 -5.62
C SER A 143 16.38 14.90 -6.92
N HIS A 144 17.33 15.08 -7.82
CA HIS A 144 17.48 14.31 -9.06
C HIS A 144 17.91 12.85 -8.84
N GLU A 145 17.63 12.31 -7.67
CA GLU A 145 17.98 10.95 -7.29
C GLU A 145 16.77 10.03 -7.47
N ALA A 146 17.01 8.82 -7.92
CA ALA A 146 15.97 7.81 -8.02
C ALA A 146 15.63 7.22 -6.64
N ASP A 147 14.40 6.75 -6.50
CA ASP A 147 13.92 6.02 -5.34
C ASP A 147 13.68 4.54 -5.71
N LEU A 148 14.01 3.64 -4.81
CA LEU A 148 13.53 2.28 -4.80
C LEU A 148 12.35 2.17 -3.84
N ASP A 149 11.15 2.07 -4.37
CA ASP A 149 9.95 1.80 -3.60
C ASP A 149 9.86 0.30 -3.27
N ALA A 150 9.64 -0.02 -2.00
CA ALA A 150 9.37 -1.37 -1.52
C ALA A 150 8.03 -1.38 -0.80
N ILE A 151 7.09 -2.23 -1.26
CA ILE A 151 5.72 -2.28 -0.76
C ILE A 151 5.34 -3.73 -0.51
N LEU A 152 5.12 -4.09 0.75
CA LEU A 152 4.61 -5.41 1.14
C LEU A 152 3.12 -5.31 1.40
N CYS A 153 2.34 -5.94 0.52
CA CYS A 153 0.88 -5.85 0.50
C CYS A 153 0.23 -6.96 1.32
N PHE A 154 -0.83 -6.60 2.03
CA PHE A 154 -1.72 -7.50 2.77
C PHE A 154 -3.16 -7.21 2.38
N ALA A 155 -3.88 -8.25 2.00
CA ALA A 155 -5.31 -8.24 1.68
C ALA A 155 -5.86 -9.63 1.98
N ILE A 156 -7.19 -9.80 2.02
CA ILE A 156 -7.79 -11.14 2.10
C ILE A 156 -7.64 -11.79 0.73
N GLY A 157 -7.22 -13.04 0.73
CA GLY A 157 -6.92 -13.86 -0.43
C GLY A 157 -5.59 -14.59 -0.27
N GLY A 158 -5.17 -15.34 -1.30
CA GLY A 158 -3.86 -16.01 -1.33
C GLY A 158 -3.78 -17.32 -0.56
N SER A 159 -4.88 -17.86 -0.05
CA SER A 159 -4.95 -19.24 0.46
C SER A 159 -5.62 -20.17 -0.57
N GLU A 160 -5.51 -21.49 -0.36
CA GLU A 160 -6.05 -22.48 -1.31
C GLU A 160 -7.58 -22.70 -1.17
N ASP A 161 -8.24 -22.03 -0.22
CA ASP A 161 -9.68 -22.13 -0.07
C ASP A 161 -10.42 -21.31 -1.16
N GLU A 162 -11.65 -21.72 -1.47
CA GLU A 162 -12.45 -21.15 -2.57
C GLU A 162 -12.73 -19.65 -2.36
N VAL A 163 -12.94 -19.22 -1.12
CA VAL A 163 -13.21 -17.80 -0.79
C VAL A 163 -11.98 -16.95 -1.05
N SER A 164 -10.81 -17.40 -0.63
CA SER A 164 -9.55 -16.72 -0.87
C SER A 164 -9.16 -16.68 -2.34
N ALA A 165 -9.42 -17.74 -3.11
CA ALA A 165 -9.20 -17.78 -4.54
C ALA A 165 -10.06 -16.71 -5.25
N THR A 166 -11.35 -16.64 -4.92
CA THR A 166 -12.27 -15.63 -5.45
C THR A 166 -11.82 -14.21 -5.09
N ALA A 167 -11.40 -13.97 -3.84
CA ALA A 167 -10.91 -12.67 -3.41
C ALA A 167 -9.61 -12.27 -4.16
N THR A 168 -8.73 -13.23 -4.43
CA THR A 168 -7.51 -12.98 -5.22
C THR A 168 -7.84 -12.57 -6.65
N GLU A 169 -8.81 -13.22 -7.29
CA GLU A 169 -9.29 -12.87 -8.62
C GLU A 169 -9.93 -11.47 -8.63
N GLN A 170 -10.73 -11.14 -7.62
CA GLN A 170 -11.33 -9.82 -7.48
C GLN A 170 -10.26 -8.72 -7.36
N TRP A 171 -9.20 -8.94 -6.55
CA TRP A 171 -8.09 -7.99 -6.44
C TRP A 171 -7.30 -7.83 -7.75
N ALA A 172 -7.26 -8.83 -8.59
CA ALA A 172 -6.63 -8.76 -9.91
C ALA A 172 -7.52 -8.03 -10.93
N SER A 173 -8.82 -7.89 -10.66
CA SER A 173 -9.75 -7.19 -11.52
C SER A 173 -9.60 -5.67 -11.36
N GLU A 174 -9.71 -4.92 -12.45
CA GLU A 174 -9.66 -3.45 -12.41
C GLU A 174 -10.86 -2.80 -11.72
N GLU A 175 -11.94 -3.55 -11.50
CA GLU A 175 -13.20 -3.07 -10.96
C GLU A 175 -13.11 -2.66 -9.49
N VAL A 176 -12.38 -3.44 -8.68
CA VAL A 176 -12.26 -3.18 -7.23
C VAL A 176 -11.21 -2.13 -6.87
N GLY A 177 -10.33 -1.76 -7.79
CA GLY A 177 -9.29 -0.77 -7.53
C GLY A 177 -8.19 -1.27 -6.60
N GLY A 178 -7.61 -0.38 -5.79
CA GLY A 178 -6.55 -0.73 -4.83
C GLY A 178 -5.19 -1.01 -5.47
N PHE A 179 -5.00 -0.67 -6.73
CA PHE A 179 -3.73 -0.82 -7.44
C PHE A 179 -2.74 0.25 -7.01
N GLU A 180 -1.49 -0.12 -6.86
CA GLU A 180 -0.37 0.82 -6.81
C GLU A 180 0.04 1.15 -8.24
N CYS A 181 -0.07 2.40 -8.64
CA CYS A 181 0.13 2.86 -10.01
C CYS A 181 1.31 3.83 -10.09
N TYR A 182 2.05 3.74 -11.18
CA TYR A 182 3.17 4.62 -11.50
C TYR A 182 2.95 5.22 -12.89
N LEU A 183 3.05 6.54 -12.99
CA LEU A 183 2.82 7.33 -14.22
C LEU A 183 4.02 8.20 -14.52
N ALA A 184 4.33 8.40 -15.81
CA ALA A 184 5.22 9.47 -16.21
C ALA A 184 4.54 10.83 -15.97
N ALA A 185 5.26 11.79 -15.39
CA ALA A 185 4.80 13.18 -15.31
C ALA A 185 4.98 13.87 -16.66
N ASP A 186 3.94 14.57 -17.16
CA ASP A 186 4.03 15.34 -18.38
C ASP A 186 4.99 16.55 -18.23
N GLU A 187 5.87 16.75 -19.21
CA GLU A 187 6.87 17.84 -19.20
C GLU A 187 6.24 19.22 -19.47
N GLU A 188 5.04 19.28 -20.07
CA GLU A 188 4.45 20.54 -20.56
C GLU A 188 3.80 21.41 -19.47
N ASP A 189 3.59 20.90 -18.25
CA ASP A 189 2.88 21.60 -17.18
C ASP A 189 3.77 22.13 -16.04
N GLU A 190 4.89 22.80 -16.37
CA GLU A 190 5.75 23.44 -15.34
C GLU A 190 5.05 24.57 -14.56
N THR A 191 3.86 25.03 -15.00
CA THR A 191 3.23 26.24 -14.46
C THR A 191 2.03 26.02 -13.56
N VAL A 192 1.59 24.78 -13.33
CA VAL A 192 0.37 24.51 -12.56
C VAL A 192 0.68 23.65 -11.36
N GLU A 193 0.39 24.14 -10.16
CA GLU A 193 0.20 23.36 -8.93
C GLU A 193 -0.97 22.34 -9.07
N ALA A 194 -1.29 21.97 -10.30
CA ALA A 194 -2.41 21.12 -10.64
C ALA A 194 -2.10 19.67 -10.27
N GLN A 195 -2.99 19.11 -9.49
CA GLN A 195 -3.11 17.69 -9.27
C GLN A 195 -3.37 17.03 -10.63
N GLU A 196 -2.41 16.31 -11.16
CA GLU A 196 -2.68 15.42 -12.28
C GLU A 196 -3.62 14.32 -11.79
N VAL A 197 -4.86 14.42 -12.19
CA VAL A 197 -5.84 13.35 -12.02
C VAL A 197 -5.68 12.41 -13.22
N TYR A 198 -5.24 11.19 -12.99
CA TYR A 198 -5.23 10.15 -14.02
C TYR A 198 -6.60 10.09 -14.72
N ARG A 199 -6.64 10.47 -15.97
CA ARG A 199 -7.78 10.30 -16.87
C ARG A 199 -7.43 9.18 -17.83
N GLY A 200 -7.98 8.00 -17.60
CA GLY A 200 -7.69 6.77 -18.34
C GLY A 200 -7.99 6.78 -19.86
N ALA A 201 -8.03 7.96 -20.49
CA ALA A 201 -8.39 8.14 -21.90
C ALA A 201 -7.27 8.74 -22.79
N ASP A 202 -6.17 9.23 -22.23
CA ASP A 202 -5.11 9.87 -23.02
C ASP A 202 -3.81 9.07 -22.99
N THR A 203 -3.57 8.42 -24.06
CA THR A 203 -2.41 7.96 -24.83
C THR A 203 -1.38 7.03 -24.23
N ASP A 204 -0.95 7.13 -22.99
CA ASP A 204 -0.01 6.16 -22.41
C ASP A 204 -0.52 5.76 -21.02
N GLY A 205 -0.99 4.52 -20.92
CA GLY A 205 -1.41 3.93 -19.63
C GLY A 205 -0.32 4.01 -18.57
N PRO A 206 -0.58 3.61 -17.33
CA PRO A 206 0.42 3.62 -16.27
C PRO A 206 1.66 2.81 -16.70
N LEU A 207 2.85 3.33 -16.41
CA LEU A 207 4.12 2.63 -16.65
C LEU A 207 4.14 1.29 -15.92
N VAL A 208 3.59 1.28 -14.70
CA VAL A 208 3.45 0.08 -13.87
C VAL A 208 2.12 0.14 -13.14
N ASN A 209 1.37 -0.94 -13.15
CA ASN A 209 0.11 -1.12 -12.44
C ASN A 209 0.18 -2.42 -11.63
N LEU A 210 0.23 -2.32 -10.30
CA LEU A 210 0.43 -3.44 -9.39
C LEU A 210 -0.84 -3.70 -8.59
N PRO A 211 -1.54 -4.82 -8.82
CA PRO A 211 -2.72 -5.19 -8.05
C PRO A 211 -2.37 -5.48 -6.59
N ALA A 212 -3.38 -5.49 -5.73
CA ALA A 212 -3.23 -5.85 -4.32
C ALA A 212 -3.09 -7.36 -4.16
N VAL A 213 -1.90 -7.89 -4.46
CA VAL A 213 -1.61 -9.32 -4.28
C VAL A 213 -1.27 -9.58 -2.81
N PRO A 214 -2.02 -10.47 -2.12
CA PRO A 214 -1.73 -10.82 -0.73
C PRO A 214 -0.32 -11.38 -0.55
N ASN A 215 0.37 -10.96 0.51
CA ASN A 215 1.72 -11.42 0.84
C ASN A 215 2.73 -11.27 -0.31
N ALA A 216 2.60 -10.20 -1.10
CA ALA A 216 3.56 -9.88 -2.17
C ALA A 216 4.38 -8.65 -1.82
N LEU A 217 5.71 -8.75 -1.99
CA LEU A 217 6.61 -7.61 -1.96
C LEU A 217 6.81 -7.09 -3.39
N CYS A 218 6.37 -5.87 -3.62
CA CYS A 218 6.59 -5.14 -4.85
C CYS A 218 7.81 -4.23 -4.69
N LEU A 219 8.73 -4.29 -5.64
CA LEU A 219 9.88 -3.40 -5.76
C LEU A 219 9.72 -2.61 -7.06
N VAL A 220 9.83 -1.29 -7.00
CA VAL A 220 9.73 -0.42 -8.18
C VAL A 220 10.81 0.66 -8.11
N MET A 221 11.61 0.77 -9.16
CA MET A 221 12.52 1.90 -9.33
C MET A 221 11.72 3.08 -9.88
N ARG A 222 11.81 4.21 -9.22
CA ARG A 222 11.10 5.44 -9.57
C ARG A 222 12.10 6.58 -9.68
N ASP A 223 12.10 7.26 -10.83
CA ASP A 223 12.87 8.47 -11.06
C ASP A 223 12.11 9.73 -10.55
N ASP A 224 12.71 10.89 -10.73
CA ASP A 224 12.15 12.19 -10.34
C ASP A 224 10.94 12.63 -11.19
N LYS A 225 10.70 11.97 -12.33
CA LYS A 225 9.59 12.23 -13.24
C LYS A 225 8.43 11.23 -13.09
N THR A 226 8.56 10.24 -12.23
CA THR A 226 7.55 9.22 -12.04
C THR A 226 6.66 9.51 -10.83
N LEU A 227 5.38 9.71 -11.09
CA LEU A 227 4.34 9.88 -10.08
C LEU A 227 3.86 8.52 -9.58
N ARG A 228 3.61 8.44 -8.27
CA ARG A 228 3.06 7.26 -7.60
C ARG A 228 1.74 7.58 -6.95
N PHE A 229 0.76 6.72 -7.11
CA PHE A 229 -0.52 6.81 -6.41
C PHE A 229 -1.15 5.44 -6.20
N LEU A 230 -2.09 5.37 -5.26
CA LEU A 230 -2.91 4.19 -5.03
C LEU A 230 -4.34 4.46 -5.51
N LYS A 231 -4.79 3.69 -6.51
CA LYS A 231 -6.14 3.78 -7.06
C LYS A 231 -7.16 3.53 -5.95
N TYR A 232 -8.24 4.30 -5.96
CA TYR A 232 -9.34 4.17 -5.02
C TYR A 232 -9.74 2.72 -4.79
N VAL A 233 -9.81 2.31 -3.53
CA VAL A 233 -10.30 0.98 -3.14
C VAL A 233 -11.82 1.00 -3.24
N GLY A 234 -12.35 0.26 -4.20
CA GLY A 234 -13.79 0.18 -4.47
C GLY A 234 -14.55 -0.35 -3.26
N ARG A 235 -15.85 -0.04 -3.24
CA ARG A 235 -16.74 -0.49 -2.16
C ARG A 235 -16.88 -2.01 -2.14
N ASP A 236 -16.80 -2.62 -3.32
CA ASP A 236 -16.96 -4.06 -3.53
C ASP A 236 -15.63 -4.83 -3.42
N ALA A 237 -14.58 -4.15 -2.96
CA ALA A 237 -13.31 -4.82 -2.69
C ALA A 237 -13.48 -5.87 -1.58
N PRO A 238 -12.82 -7.03 -1.70
CA PRO A 238 -13.03 -8.16 -0.76
C PRO A 238 -12.61 -7.85 0.69
N SER A 239 -11.76 -6.87 0.88
CA SER A 239 -11.27 -6.45 2.19
C SER A 239 -10.66 -5.05 2.14
N SER A 240 -10.22 -4.52 3.28
CA SER A 240 -9.21 -3.48 3.26
C SER A 240 -7.92 -4.00 2.63
N ARG A 241 -7.17 -3.10 2.00
CA ARG A 241 -5.77 -3.29 1.67
C ARG A 241 -4.92 -2.66 2.77
N ALA A 242 -4.03 -3.43 3.39
CA ALA A 242 -3.00 -2.90 4.26
C ALA A 242 -1.62 -3.11 3.62
N ASP A 243 -0.65 -2.28 3.96
CA ASP A 243 0.72 -2.46 3.50
C ASP A 243 1.76 -1.89 4.46
N VAL A 244 2.98 -2.40 4.32
CA VAL A 244 4.20 -1.76 4.80
C VAL A 244 4.93 -1.23 3.59
N SER A 245 5.15 0.08 3.53
CA SER A 245 5.73 0.77 2.38
C SER A 245 6.92 1.63 2.79
N ALA A 246 8.03 1.53 2.08
CA ALA A 246 9.19 2.41 2.23
C ALA A 246 9.73 2.80 0.87
N SER A 247 10.29 4.02 0.78
CA SER A 247 11.06 4.50 -0.37
C SER A 247 12.49 4.72 0.10
N TYR A 248 13.45 4.17 -0.63
CA TYR A 248 14.88 4.29 -0.36
C TYR A 248 15.52 5.06 -1.50
N ARG A 249 16.24 6.15 -1.22
CA ARG A 249 17.05 6.79 -2.26
C ARG A 249 18.11 5.81 -2.74
N VAL A 250 18.36 5.82 -4.04
CA VAL A 250 19.36 4.96 -4.69
C VAL A 250 20.25 5.78 -5.60
N ASP A 251 21.52 5.34 -5.70
CA ASP A 251 22.50 5.88 -6.67
C ASP A 251 22.47 5.04 -7.94
#